data_4975e17277d53192b40f9f395037e21a
#
_entry.id   4975e17277d53192b40f9f395037e21a
#
_cell.length_a   1.000
_cell.length_b   1.000
_cell.length_c   1.000
_cell.angle_alpha   90.00
_cell.angle_beta   90.00
_cell.angle_gamma   90.00
#
_symmetry.space_group_name_H-M   'P 1'
#
loop_
_entity.id
_entity.type
_entity.pdbx_description
1 polymer ?
#
loop_
_entity_poly.entity_id
_entity_poly.type
_entity_poly.pdbx_seq_one_letter_code
_entity_poly.pdbx_strand_id
1 'polypeptide(L)'
;MKRLTILLTALLTAALCAAPALAANRVETLTTDVALRADGSAHVTQVFSADTAEGTEFYVDRMDSGCLTYSRFAVSDENGPYAVLPDGQWDIDASFDEKAGKCGLLEIDGGVELCWGITEYGRHDYTVSYDIGGLAGAYSDADGFNYRFIDPDQSIFPTSASVTVRMEDGTPLTDETCDIWAFGFDGQIQFEDGVIRAWTETPLEGSRYMTVMVRLEKGCLLPERQETGVFQAVVDTALQGSDYDTEEEPITATDVLWMVGSLAAVIGIVLGISRLVKA
;
A
#
# COMPACT_ATOMS: atom_id res chain seq x y z
N MET A 1 11.14 -4.82 60.25
CA MET A 1 12.08 -4.20 59.33
C MET A 1 12.20 -4.99 58.00
N LYS A 2 12.52 -6.26 57.96
CA LYS A 2 12.67 -7.03 56.70
C LYS A 2 11.45 -7.00 55.77
N ARG A 3 10.21 -7.06 56.29
CA ARG A 3 8.99 -6.99 55.49
C ARG A 3 8.73 -5.59 54.87
N LEU A 4 9.12 -4.53 55.55
CA LEU A 4 8.98 -3.19 55.04
C LEU A 4 9.98 -2.87 53.95
N THR A 5 11.21 -3.44 54.04
CA THR A 5 12.26 -3.29 53.03
C THR A 5 11.88 -4.02 51.75
N ILE A 6 11.27 -5.24 51.83
CA ILE A 6 10.81 -6.01 50.69
C ILE A 6 9.65 -5.30 49.99
N LEU A 7 8.72 -4.71 50.72
CA LEU A 7 7.63 -3.87 50.13
C LEU A 7 8.15 -2.64 49.44
N LEU A 8 9.14 -1.97 50.02
CA LEU A 8 9.73 -0.77 49.43
C LEU A 8 10.53 -1.05 48.18
N THR A 9 11.27 -2.17 48.14
CA THR A 9 12.01 -2.62 46.95
C THR A 9 11.04 -3.10 45.86
N ALA A 10 9.96 -3.80 46.18
CA ALA A 10 8.94 -4.20 45.19
C ALA A 10 8.19 -2.98 44.59
N LEU A 11 7.92 -1.93 45.38
CA LEU A 11 7.32 -0.71 44.92
C LEU A 11 8.29 0.10 44.01
N LEU A 12 9.57 0.13 44.37
CA LEU A 12 10.61 0.82 43.57
C LEU A 12 10.86 0.11 42.25
N THR A 13 10.87 -1.24 42.22
CA THR A 13 11.00 -1.98 40.96
C THR A 13 9.77 -1.87 40.08
N ALA A 14 8.56 -1.82 40.64
CA ALA A 14 7.33 -1.56 39.87
C ALA A 14 7.30 -0.16 39.26
N ALA A 15 7.82 0.86 39.99
CA ALA A 15 7.93 2.22 39.46
C ALA A 15 9.00 2.39 38.37
N LEU A 16 10.08 1.60 38.39
CA LEU A 16 11.11 1.60 37.34
C LEU A 16 10.67 0.85 36.06
N CYS A 17 9.67 -0.02 36.14
CA CYS A 17 9.15 -0.74 34.97
C CYS A 17 8.04 0.03 34.22
N ALA A 18 7.57 1.14 34.78
CA ALA A 18 6.69 2.07 34.07
C ALA A 18 7.55 3.09 33.25
N ALA A 19 8.39 2.57 32.34
CA ALA A 19 8.85 3.44 31.26
C ALA A 19 7.58 3.88 30.50
N PRO A 20 7.34 5.20 30.32
CA PRO A 20 6.29 5.62 29.39
C PRO A 20 6.64 4.97 28.06
N ALA A 21 5.73 4.16 27.52
CA ALA A 21 5.81 3.80 26.12
C ALA A 21 5.77 5.16 25.39
N LEU A 22 6.89 5.56 24.80
CA LEU A 22 6.89 6.69 23.87
C LEU A 22 5.88 6.30 22.81
N ALA A 23 4.78 7.04 22.74
CA ALA A 23 3.79 6.83 21.72
C ALA A 23 4.47 7.20 20.40
N ALA A 24 4.61 6.23 19.52
CA ALA A 24 5.07 6.45 18.15
C ALA A 24 3.88 6.87 17.28
N ASN A 25 4.14 7.62 16.23
CA ASN A 25 3.12 7.93 15.23
C ASN A 25 2.55 6.63 14.66
N ARG A 26 1.24 6.62 14.48
CA ARG A 26 0.53 5.47 13.93
C ARG A 26 -0.50 5.93 12.91
N VAL A 27 -0.49 5.30 11.73
CA VAL A 27 -1.58 5.42 10.77
C VAL A 27 -2.45 4.17 10.87
N GLU A 28 -3.73 4.37 11.26
CA GLU A 28 -4.68 3.26 11.39
C GLU A 28 -5.15 2.81 10.01
N THR A 29 -5.59 3.77 9.19
CA THR A 29 -6.11 3.49 7.85
C THR A 29 -5.59 4.49 6.82
N LEU A 30 -5.43 4.01 5.59
CA LEU A 30 -5.20 4.82 4.41
C LEU A 30 -6.21 4.44 3.33
N THR A 31 -7.05 5.39 2.93
CA THR A 31 -7.90 5.23 1.75
C THR A 31 -7.38 6.08 0.61
N THR A 32 -7.27 5.49 -0.58
CA THR A 32 -6.80 6.16 -1.79
C THR A 32 -7.88 6.10 -2.87
N ASP A 33 -8.32 7.24 -3.37
CA ASP A 33 -9.17 7.38 -4.56
C ASP A 33 -8.31 7.89 -5.73
N VAL A 34 -8.37 7.19 -6.84
CA VAL A 34 -7.63 7.48 -8.07
C VAL A 34 -8.63 7.75 -9.18
N ALA A 35 -8.83 9.02 -9.52
CA ALA A 35 -9.67 9.45 -10.62
C ALA A 35 -8.81 9.52 -11.90
N LEU A 36 -8.84 8.44 -12.70
CA LEU A 36 -8.10 8.31 -13.94
C LEU A 36 -8.78 9.13 -15.04
N ARG A 37 -7.99 9.92 -15.79
CA ARG A 37 -8.46 10.75 -16.90
C ARG A 37 -8.16 10.10 -18.24
N ALA A 38 -8.88 10.53 -19.25
CA ALA A 38 -8.73 10.02 -20.60
C ALA A 38 -7.30 10.23 -21.19
N ASP A 39 -6.58 11.25 -20.75
CA ASP A 39 -5.20 11.55 -21.15
C ASP A 39 -4.13 10.69 -20.42
N GLY A 40 -4.56 9.75 -19.59
CA GLY A 40 -3.68 8.89 -18.79
C GLY A 40 -3.13 9.54 -17.52
N SER A 41 -3.48 10.79 -17.23
CA SER A 41 -3.21 11.42 -15.94
C SER A 41 -4.24 10.97 -14.90
N ALA A 42 -3.97 11.20 -13.61
CA ALA A 42 -4.92 10.92 -12.54
C ALA A 42 -4.93 12.03 -11.49
N HIS A 43 -6.10 12.24 -10.89
CA HIS A 43 -6.21 12.94 -9.61
C HIS A 43 -6.27 11.90 -8.50
N VAL A 44 -5.39 12.02 -7.52
CA VAL A 44 -5.30 11.13 -6.37
C VAL A 44 -5.73 11.87 -5.11
N THR A 45 -6.59 11.25 -4.34
CA THR A 45 -6.96 11.72 -2.99
C THR A 45 -6.68 10.61 -1.99
N GLN A 46 -5.87 10.90 -0.99
CA GLN A 46 -5.52 9.98 0.08
C GLN A 46 -6.01 10.53 1.42
N VAL A 47 -6.69 9.70 2.20
CA VAL A 47 -7.09 10.04 3.57
C VAL A 47 -6.33 9.14 4.54
N PHE A 48 -5.51 9.75 5.36
CA PHE A 48 -4.72 9.10 6.41
C PHE A 48 -5.39 9.36 7.76
N SER A 49 -5.94 8.32 8.39
CA SER A 49 -6.38 8.39 9.79
C SER A 49 -5.19 8.07 10.68
N ALA A 50 -4.60 9.11 11.27
CA ALA A 50 -3.36 9.03 12.02
C ALA A 50 -3.54 9.40 13.49
N ASP A 51 -2.74 8.79 14.36
CA ASP A 51 -2.53 9.23 15.76
C ASP A 51 -1.07 9.68 15.88
N THR A 52 -0.85 10.99 16.03
CA THR A 52 0.46 11.64 16.01
C THR A 52 0.96 11.87 17.42
N ALA A 53 2.20 11.55 17.70
CA ALA A 53 2.80 11.67 19.03
C ALA A 53 4.17 12.35 19.03
N GLU A 54 4.83 12.40 17.89
CA GLU A 54 6.18 12.93 17.74
C GLU A 54 6.45 13.46 16.32
N GLY A 55 7.56 14.16 16.14
CA GLY A 55 7.98 14.73 14.87
C GLY A 55 7.37 16.11 14.58
N THR A 56 7.75 16.70 13.47
CA THR A 56 7.32 18.03 13.02
C THR A 56 6.51 17.96 11.73
N GLU A 57 6.62 16.84 10.99
CA GLU A 57 6.06 16.67 9.67
C GLU A 57 5.78 15.21 9.35
N PHE A 58 4.97 15.00 8.34
CA PHE A 58 4.86 13.76 7.59
C PHE A 58 5.32 13.98 6.16
N TYR A 59 5.82 12.90 5.55
CA TYR A 59 6.13 12.88 4.13
C TYR A 59 5.79 11.53 3.50
N VAL A 60 5.52 11.57 2.22
CA VAL A 60 5.26 10.40 1.38
C VAL A 60 6.11 10.50 0.13
N ASP A 61 7.02 9.55 -0.04
CA ASP A 61 7.87 9.47 -1.21
C ASP A 61 7.07 9.00 -2.43
N ARG A 62 7.32 9.64 -3.55
CA ARG A 62 6.82 9.24 -4.86
C ARG A 62 8.00 9.05 -5.79
N MET A 63 8.55 7.83 -5.76
CA MET A 63 9.67 7.46 -6.62
C MET A 63 9.21 7.32 -8.06
N ASP A 64 9.97 7.87 -8.95
CA ASP A 64 9.68 7.93 -10.38
C ASP A 64 10.97 7.72 -11.17
N SER A 65 10.89 7.04 -12.28
CA SER A 65 11.99 6.87 -13.23
C SER A 65 12.11 8.02 -14.25
N GLY A 66 11.55 9.21 -13.92
CA GLY A 66 11.56 10.39 -14.79
C GLY A 66 10.44 10.44 -15.83
N CYS A 67 9.40 9.60 -15.64
CA CYS A 67 8.27 9.51 -16.57
C CYS A 67 6.98 10.12 -16.04
N LEU A 68 6.89 10.35 -14.72
CA LEU A 68 5.71 10.90 -14.06
C LEU A 68 5.95 12.35 -13.64
N THR A 69 4.88 13.10 -13.52
CA THR A 69 4.92 14.44 -12.94
C THR A 69 3.91 14.54 -11.81
N TYR A 70 4.26 15.28 -10.76
CA TYR A 70 3.42 15.49 -9.60
C TYR A 70 3.09 16.98 -9.51
N SER A 71 1.82 17.31 -9.34
CA SER A 71 1.35 18.70 -9.29
C SER A 71 0.07 18.84 -8.50
N ARG A 72 -0.36 20.08 -8.29
CA ARG A 72 -1.59 20.43 -7.54
C ARG A 72 -1.66 19.77 -6.16
N PHE A 73 -0.51 19.61 -5.53
CA PHE A 73 -0.42 19.06 -4.18
C PHE A 73 -1.14 19.96 -3.18
N ALA A 74 -1.99 19.39 -2.37
CA ALA A 74 -2.70 20.07 -1.31
C ALA A 74 -2.98 19.12 -0.16
N VAL A 75 -3.00 19.66 1.05
CA VAL A 75 -3.32 18.93 2.29
C VAL A 75 -4.36 19.71 3.06
N SER A 76 -5.23 18.99 3.76
CA SER A 76 -6.14 19.52 4.77
C SER A 76 -6.30 18.51 5.91
N ASP A 77 -6.65 18.99 7.08
CA ASP A 77 -7.14 18.23 8.22
C ASP A 77 -8.53 18.74 8.64
N GLU A 78 -9.03 18.32 9.81
CA GLU A 78 -10.29 18.78 10.39
C GLU A 78 -10.32 20.29 10.68
N ASN A 79 -9.16 20.95 10.78
CA ASN A 79 -9.02 22.38 11.01
C ASN A 79 -9.06 23.21 9.72
N GLY A 80 -8.92 22.56 8.57
CA GLY A 80 -9.01 23.17 7.27
C GLY A 80 -7.81 22.95 6.34
N PRO A 81 -7.75 23.67 5.21
CA PRO A 81 -6.68 23.52 4.23
C PRO A 81 -5.36 24.11 4.71
N TYR A 82 -4.27 23.45 4.36
CA TYR A 82 -2.91 23.88 4.63
C TYR A 82 -2.42 24.93 3.61
N ALA A 83 -1.51 25.78 4.05
CA ALA A 83 -0.85 26.73 3.14
C ALA A 83 0.17 25.96 2.28
N VAL A 84 -0.06 25.95 0.95
CA VAL A 84 0.84 25.31 -0.01
C VAL A 84 2.04 26.20 -0.24
N LEU A 85 3.24 25.67 0.03
CA LEU A 85 4.49 26.34 -0.29
C LEU A 85 4.83 26.17 -1.78
N PRO A 86 5.53 27.14 -2.41
CA PRO A 86 6.08 26.94 -3.74
C PRO A 86 7.02 25.72 -3.79
N ASP A 87 7.11 25.07 -4.95
CA ASP A 87 7.96 23.91 -5.15
C ASP A 87 9.41 24.18 -4.73
N GLY A 88 10.01 23.22 -4.04
CA GLY A 88 11.37 23.31 -3.54
C GLY A 88 11.58 24.26 -2.34
N GLN A 89 10.51 24.79 -1.74
CA GLN A 89 10.58 25.65 -0.55
C GLN A 89 10.24 24.94 0.76
N TRP A 90 10.03 23.63 0.72
CA TRP A 90 9.92 22.86 1.96
C TRP A 90 11.27 22.78 2.67
N ASP A 91 11.31 23.19 3.93
CA ASP A 91 12.53 23.17 4.75
C ASP A 91 12.40 22.06 5.81
N ILE A 92 13.16 20.98 5.63
CA ILE A 92 13.18 19.83 6.53
C ILE A 92 13.71 20.18 7.93
N ASP A 93 14.55 21.22 8.04
CA ASP A 93 15.14 21.66 9.31
C ASP A 93 14.28 22.70 10.03
N ALA A 94 13.18 23.16 9.44
CA ALA A 94 12.26 24.10 10.06
C ALA A 94 11.60 23.50 11.32
N SER A 95 11.32 24.37 12.29
CA SER A 95 10.69 23.96 13.54
C SER A 95 9.23 23.50 13.37
N PHE A 96 8.68 22.89 14.40
CA PHE A 96 7.27 22.47 14.44
C PHE A 96 6.32 23.62 14.09
N ASP A 97 6.47 24.78 14.75
CA ASP A 97 5.61 25.95 14.52
C ASP A 97 5.75 26.52 13.09
N GLU A 98 6.93 26.43 12.50
CA GLU A 98 7.17 26.90 11.15
C GLU A 98 6.56 25.98 10.07
N LYS A 99 6.46 24.68 10.34
CA LYS A 99 5.85 23.68 9.44
C LYS A 99 4.33 23.58 9.63
N ALA A 100 3.82 23.80 10.84
CA ALA A 100 2.42 23.58 11.18
C ALA A 100 1.45 24.23 10.19
N GLY A 101 0.50 23.46 9.68
CA GLY A 101 -0.51 23.92 8.71
C GLY A 101 0.04 24.32 7.35
N LYS A 102 1.22 23.86 6.97
CA LYS A 102 1.83 24.04 5.65
C LYS A 102 2.08 22.70 4.96
N CYS A 103 2.12 22.71 3.66
CA CYS A 103 2.51 21.56 2.84
C CYS A 103 3.32 22.01 1.61
N GLY A 104 4.11 21.13 1.04
CA GLY A 104 4.93 21.44 -0.13
C GLY A 104 5.55 20.20 -0.75
N LEU A 105 5.98 20.33 -2.00
CA LEU A 105 6.75 19.32 -2.73
C LEU A 105 8.23 19.57 -2.52
N LEU A 106 8.97 18.51 -2.19
CA LEU A 106 10.42 18.50 -2.16
C LEU A 106 10.92 17.57 -3.27
N GLU A 107 11.76 18.08 -4.17
CA GLU A 107 12.45 17.25 -5.15
C GLU A 107 13.55 16.42 -4.47
N ILE A 108 13.56 15.12 -4.75
CA ILE A 108 14.56 14.18 -4.28
C ILE A 108 15.18 13.42 -5.45
N ASP A 109 16.26 12.69 -5.23
CA ASP A 109 16.87 11.88 -6.27
C ASP A 109 15.93 10.76 -6.72
N GLY A 110 15.43 10.87 -7.95
CA GLY A 110 14.52 9.90 -8.56
C GLY A 110 13.05 10.06 -8.17
N GLY A 111 12.61 11.25 -7.70
CA GLY A 111 11.21 11.47 -7.39
C GLY A 111 10.91 12.76 -6.64
N VAL A 112 9.82 12.74 -5.90
CA VAL A 112 9.39 13.85 -5.04
C VAL A 112 8.91 13.32 -3.68
N GLU A 113 9.09 14.12 -2.64
CA GLU A 113 8.40 13.96 -1.35
C GLU A 113 7.22 14.90 -1.28
N LEU A 114 6.07 14.36 -0.88
CA LEU A 114 4.86 15.08 -0.54
C LEU A 114 4.91 15.36 0.96
N CYS A 115 5.25 16.59 1.36
CA CYS A 115 5.53 16.94 2.76
C CYS A 115 4.41 17.79 3.36
N TRP A 116 4.05 17.55 4.63
CA TRP A 116 3.15 18.41 5.38
C TRP A 116 3.46 18.44 6.88
N GLY A 117 3.31 19.61 7.48
CA GLY A 117 3.58 19.83 8.89
C GLY A 117 2.45 19.35 9.80
N ILE A 118 2.82 18.76 10.94
CA ILE A 118 1.89 18.40 12.00
C ILE A 118 1.44 19.70 12.71
N THR A 119 0.13 19.89 12.89
CA THR A 119 -0.43 21.06 13.54
C THR A 119 -0.48 20.93 15.07
N GLU A 120 -0.82 19.74 15.54
CA GLU A 120 -0.84 19.33 16.93
C GLU A 120 -0.70 17.82 17.04
N TYR A 121 -0.34 17.31 18.23
CA TYR A 121 -0.31 15.87 18.46
C TYR A 121 -1.71 15.36 18.83
N GLY A 122 -2.00 14.13 18.42
CA GLY A 122 -3.28 13.46 18.62
C GLY A 122 -3.83 12.86 17.34
N ARG A 123 -5.14 12.61 17.32
CA ARG A 123 -5.81 12.01 16.18
C ARG A 123 -6.19 13.04 15.14
N HIS A 124 -5.82 12.75 13.89
CA HIS A 124 -6.09 13.58 12.72
C HIS A 124 -6.47 12.73 11.53
N ASP A 125 -7.36 13.26 10.69
CA ASP A 125 -7.64 12.76 9.37
C ASP A 125 -7.03 13.72 8.34
N TYR A 126 -5.82 13.38 7.84
CA TYR A 126 -5.19 14.16 6.80
C TYR A 126 -5.73 13.76 5.43
N THR A 127 -6.32 14.71 4.72
CA THR A 127 -6.67 14.56 3.31
C THR A 127 -5.57 15.17 2.47
N VAL A 128 -4.87 14.29 1.74
CA VAL A 128 -3.75 14.62 0.84
C VAL A 128 -4.21 14.43 -0.58
N SER A 129 -4.08 15.45 -1.44
CA SER A 129 -4.47 15.34 -2.85
C SER A 129 -3.38 15.86 -3.76
N TYR A 130 -3.25 15.24 -4.93
CA TYR A 130 -2.27 15.60 -5.96
C TYR A 130 -2.65 15.02 -7.31
N ASP A 131 -2.08 15.57 -8.38
CA ASP A 131 -2.20 14.98 -9.71
C ASP A 131 -0.92 14.22 -10.08
N ILE A 132 -1.12 13.08 -10.75
CA ILE A 132 -0.05 12.33 -11.41
C ILE A 132 -0.23 12.50 -12.92
N GLY A 133 0.69 13.22 -13.56
CA GLY A 133 0.76 13.27 -15.01
C GLY A 133 1.46 12.04 -15.57
N GLY A 134 0.89 11.44 -16.61
CA GLY A 134 1.45 10.25 -17.26
C GLY A 134 1.32 8.96 -16.47
N LEU A 135 0.38 8.82 -15.52
CA LEU A 135 0.18 7.58 -14.76
C LEU A 135 -0.04 6.39 -15.69
N ALA A 136 -1.03 6.44 -16.58
CA ALA A 136 -1.22 5.44 -17.61
C ALA A 136 -0.40 5.76 -18.85
N GLY A 137 0.23 4.75 -19.44
CA GLY A 137 0.96 4.82 -20.68
C GLY A 137 0.23 4.13 -21.83
N ALA A 138 0.49 4.60 -23.07
CA ALA A 138 0.03 3.96 -24.28
C ALA A 138 1.07 2.96 -24.80
N TYR A 139 0.80 1.67 -24.66
CA TYR A 139 1.59 0.57 -25.21
C TYR A 139 1.04 0.17 -26.59
N SER A 140 1.73 -0.70 -27.31
CA SER A 140 1.27 -1.13 -28.64
C SER A 140 0.02 -2.01 -28.60
N ASP A 141 -0.21 -2.75 -27.52
CA ASP A 141 -1.30 -3.72 -27.32
C ASP A 141 -2.39 -3.26 -26.35
N ALA A 142 -2.10 -2.30 -25.49
CA ALA A 142 -3.00 -1.86 -24.43
C ALA A 142 -2.68 -0.42 -23.99
N ASP A 143 -3.56 0.15 -23.18
CA ASP A 143 -3.27 1.32 -22.36
C ASP A 143 -3.25 0.86 -20.89
N GLY A 144 -2.43 1.46 -20.02
CA GLY A 144 -2.44 1.00 -18.65
C GLY A 144 -1.30 1.51 -17.78
N PHE A 145 -1.31 1.06 -16.53
CA PHE A 145 -0.31 1.42 -15.54
C PHE A 145 -0.02 0.26 -14.58
N ASN A 146 1.16 0.30 -14.00
CA ASN A 146 1.57 -0.51 -12.86
C ASN A 146 2.19 0.45 -11.85
N TYR A 147 1.45 0.81 -10.79
CA TYR A 147 1.84 1.88 -9.89
C TYR A 147 1.71 1.48 -8.43
N ARG A 148 2.74 1.84 -7.64
CA ARG A 148 2.79 1.59 -6.21
C ARG A 148 2.22 2.78 -5.45
N PHE A 149 1.03 2.59 -4.87
CA PHE A 149 0.34 3.62 -4.09
C PHE A 149 0.81 3.70 -2.65
N ILE A 150 1.37 2.63 -2.10
CA ILE A 150 1.91 2.56 -0.74
C ILE A 150 3.28 1.92 -0.80
N ASP A 151 4.29 2.67 -0.41
CA ASP A 151 5.68 2.23 -0.29
C ASP A 151 6.00 1.86 1.16
N PRO A 152 6.91 0.88 1.41
CA PRO A 152 7.27 0.46 2.76
C PRO A 152 8.10 1.51 3.52
N ASP A 153 8.79 2.40 2.80
CA ASP A 153 9.75 3.37 3.36
C ASP A 153 9.12 4.74 3.64
N GLN A 154 7.78 4.84 3.69
CA GLN A 154 7.09 6.09 4.01
C GLN A 154 7.21 6.44 5.50
N SER A 155 7.26 7.72 5.83
CA SER A 155 7.25 8.20 7.22
C SER A 155 5.97 7.82 7.98
N ILE A 156 4.90 7.61 7.23
CA ILE A 156 3.59 7.17 7.71
C ILE A 156 3.16 5.90 6.96
N PHE A 157 3.21 4.79 7.67
CA PHE A 157 2.85 3.48 7.12
C PHE A 157 1.52 2.99 7.73
N PRO A 158 0.48 2.75 6.93
CA PRO A 158 -0.84 2.40 7.44
C PRO A 158 -0.91 0.95 7.92
N THR A 159 -1.71 0.71 8.97
CA THR A 159 -2.04 -0.65 9.41
C THR A 159 -2.95 -1.35 8.40
N SER A 160 -3.92 -0.62 7.83
CA SER A 160 -4.79 -1.12 6.77
C SER A 160 -4.94 -0.09 5.66
N ALA A 161 -5.18 -0.57 4.44
CA ALA A 161 -5.27 0.31 3.29
C ALA A 161 -6.29 -0.17 2.25
N SER A 162 -6.78 0.79 1.47
CA SER A 162 -7.56 0.52 0.28
C SER A 162 -7.23 1.51 -0.84
N VAL A 163 -7.30 1.02 -2.08
CA VAL A 163 -7.16 1.81 -3.30
C VAL A 163 -8.40 1.60 -4.15
N THR A 164 -9.05 2.69 -4.55
CA THR A 164 -10.14 2.68 -5.51
C THR A 164 -9.68 3.39 -6.77
N VAL A 165 -9.80 2.73 -7.93
CA VAL A 165 -9.52 3.33 -9.24
C VAL A 165 -10.84 3.47 -9.98
N ARG A 166 -11.10 4.66 -10.47
CA ARG A 166 -12.29 4.98 -11.28
C ARG A 166 -11.93 5.91 -12.43
N MET A 167 -12.76 5.95 -13.44
CA MET A 167 -12.64 7.00 -14.45
C MET A 167 -13.21 8.31 -13.89
N GLU A 168 -12.54 9.44 -14.14
CA GLU A 168 -12.99 10.77 -13.69
C GLU A 168 -14.33 11.16 -14.31
N ASP A 169 -14.59 10.76 -15.56
CA ASP A 169 -15.83 11.01 -16.29
C ASP A 169 -17.00 10.06 -15.95
N GLY A 170 -16.77 9.09 -15.06
CA GLY A 170 -17.75 8.10 -14.63
C GLY A 170 -17.94 6.92 -15.58
N THR A 171 -17.12 6.78 -16.64
CA THR A 171 -17.11 5.58 -17.48
C THR A 171 -16.80 4.36 -16.62
N PRO A 172 -17.61 3.29 -16.65
CA PRO A 172 -17.38 2.12 -15.80
C PRO A 172 -16.14 1.33 -16.25
N LEU A 173 -15.36 0.90 -15.26
CA LEU A 173 -14.29 -0.08 -15.42
C LEU A 173 -14.86 -1.47 -15.11
N THR A 174 -14.70 -2.41 -16.03
CA THR A 174 -15.26 -3.76 -15.94
C THR A 174 -14.27 -4.80 -16.44
N ASP A 175 -14.52 -6.07 -16.15
CA ASP A 175 -13.77 -7.21 -16.66
C ASP A 175 -13.86 -7.41 -18.18
N GLU A 176 -14.81 -6.72 -18.85
CA GLU A 176 -14.88 -6.68 -20.32
C GLU A 176 -13.89 -5.68 -20.92
N THR A 177 -13.46 -4.66 -20.15
CA THR A 177 -12.64 -3.54 -20.66
C THR A 177 -11.25 -3.47 -20.10
N CYS A 178 -10.98 -4.16 -18.99
CA CYS A 178 -9.65 -4.17 -18.36
C CYS A 178 -9.36 -5.43 -17.55
N ASP A 179 -8.06 -5.74 -17.45
CA ASP A 179 -7.52 -6.73 -16.53
C ASP A 179 -6.89 -6.01 -15.33
N ILE A 180 -6.96 -6.62 -14.14
CA ILE A 180 -6.50 -6.02 -12.90
C ILE A 180 -5.69 -6.98 -12.04
N TRP A 181 -4.65 -6.43 -11.38
CA TRP A 181 -3.81 -7.15 -10.42
C TRP A 181 -3.41 -6.21 -9.28
N ALA A 182 -3.14 -6.81 -8.12
CA ALA A 182 -2.57 -6.08 -6.99
C ALA A 182 -1.46 -6.92 -6.34
N PHE A 183 -0.42 -6.26 -5.83
CA PHE A 183 0.77 -6.93 -5.32
C PHE A 183 1.26 -6.30 -4.01
N GLY A 184 1.95 -7.11 -3.19
CA GLY A 184 2.74 -6.66 -2.05
C GLY A 184 2.01 -6.67 -0.71
N PHE A 185 0.77 -7.13 -0.66
CA PHE A 185 -0.05 -7.22 0.55
C PHE A 185 -0.95 -8.46 0.53
N ASP A 186 -1.46 -8.85 1.69
CA ASP A 186 -2.50 -9.87 1.78
C ASP A 186 -3.87 -9.18 1.73
N GLY A 187 -4.65 -9.46 0.70
CA GLY A 187 -5.93 -8.80 0.50
C GLY A 187 -6.57 -9.17 -0.84
N GLN A 188 -7.45 -8.33 -1.30
CA GLN A 188 -8.27 -8.57 -2.50
C GLN A 188 -8.18 -7.41 -3.48
N ILE A 189 -8.44 -7.71 -4.75
CA ILE A 189 -8.76 -6.73 -5.80
C ILE A 189 -9.94 -7.24 -6.61
N GLN A 190 -10.90 -6.37 -6.91
CA GLN A 190 -12.10 -6.72 -7.68
C GLN A 190 -12.72 -5.50 -8.36
N PHE A 191 -13.62 -5.79 -9.30
CA PHE A 191 -14.55 -4.80 -9.83
C PHE A 191 -15.77 -4.69 -8.92
N GLU A 192 -16.17 -3.47 -8.57
CA GLU A 192 -17.34 -3.17 -7.74
C GLU A 192 -18.02 -1.90 -8.27
N ASP A 193 -19.26 -2.00 -8.73
CA ASP A 193 -20.07 -0.86 -9.23
C ASP A 193 -19.37 0.03 -10.28
N GLY A 194 -18.60 -0.57 -11.18
CA GLY A 194 -17.92 0.14 -12.26
C GLY A 194 -16.60 0.81 -11.84
N VAL A 195 -16.06 0.47 -10.67
CA VAL A 195 -14.73 0.87 -10.22
C VAL A 195 -13.88 -0.36 -9.89
N ILE A 196 -12.58 -0.19 -9.84
CA ILE A 196 -11.64 -1.20 -9.34
C ILE A 196 -11.35 -0.89 -7.88
N ARG A 197 -11.45 -1.89 -7.01
CA ARG A 197 -11.18 -1.74 -5.60
C ARG A 197 -10.19 -2.79 -5.12
N ALA A 198 -9.10 -2.33 -4.47
CA ALA A 198 -8.13 -3.18 -3.78
C ALA A 198 -8.11 -2.81 -2.29
N TRP A 199 -8.00 -3.82 -1.39
CA TRP A 199 -7.93 -3.57 0.05
C TRP A 199 -7.18 -4.67 0.77
N THR A 200 -6.61 -4.33 1.93
CA THR A 200 -5.92 -5.27 2.82
C THR A 200 -6.91 -6.07 3.67
N GLU A 201 -6.70 -7.37 3.81
CA GLU A 201 -7.45 -8.24 4.74
C GLU A 201 -6.66 -8.50 6.03
N THR A 202 -5.35 -8.35 5.97
CA THR A 202 -4.46 -8.43 7.14
C THR A 202 -3.71 -7.11 7.30
N PRO A 203 -3.21 -6.80 8.52
CA PRO A 203 -2.40 -5.61 8.72
C PRO A 203 -1.18 -5.57 7.79
N LEU A 204 -0.90 -4.38 7.26
CA LEU A 204 0.36 -4.12 6.56
C LEU A 204 1.49 -4.05 7.59
N GLU A 205 2.51 -4.88 7.43
CA GLU A 205 3.65 -4.98 8.34
C GLU A 205 4.98 -5.14 7.59
N GLY A 206 6.05 -4.65 8.17
CA GLY A 206 7.40 -4.82 7.64
C GLY A 206 7.61 -4.14 6.29
N SER A 207 8.07 -4.90 5.29
CA SER A 207 8.35 -4.41 3.93
C SER A 207 7.16 -4.56 2.97
N ARG A 208 5.91 -4.66 3.49
CA ARG A 208 4.72 -4.74 2.65
C ARG A 208 4.50 -3.44 1.90
N TYR A 209 3.86 -3.52 0.76
CA TYR A 209 3.54 -2.38 -0.11
C TYR A 209 2.19 -2.64 -0.81
N MET A 210 1.64 -1.66 -1.48
CA MET A 210 0.45 -1.85 -2.29
C MET A 210 0.66 -1.28 -3.69
N THR A 211 0.81 -2.17 -4.66
CA THR A 211 0.86 -1.86 -6.08
C THR A 211 -0.46 -2.29 -6.71
N VAL A 212 -1.03 -1.44 -7.55
CA VAL A 212 -2.18 -1.77 -8.41
C VAL A 212 -1.73 -1.68 -9.86
N MET A 213 -2.02 -2.73 -10.63
CA MET A 213 -1.77 -2.79 -12.06
C MET A 213 -3.10 -2.92 -12.80
N VAL A 214 -3.30 -2.06 -13.80
CA VAL A 214 -4.50 -2.05 -14.63
C VAL A 214 -4.07 -2.03 -16.10
N ARG A 215 -4.55 -3.00 -16.87
CA ARG A 215 -4.41 -3.10 -18.32
C ARG A 215 -5.77 -2.86 -18.95
N LEU A 216 -5.93 -1.74 -19.63
CA LEU A 216 -7.14 -1.40 -20.37
C LEU A 216 -7.00 -1.82 -21.83
N GLU A 217 -8.12 -2.12 -22.49
CA GLU A 217 -8.14 -2.30 -23.93
C GLU A 217 -7.52 -1.10 -24.66
N LYS A 218 -6.79 -1.39 -25.74
CA LYS A 218 -6.12 -0.34 -26.52
C LYS A 218 -7.13 0.67 -27.08
N GLY A 219 -6.92 1.94 -26.74
CA GLY A 219 -7.76 3.05 -27.17
C GLY A 219 -8.89 3.41 -26.20
N CYS A 220 -8.98 2.75 -25.05
CA CYS A 220 -9.84 3.17 -23.94
C CYS A 220 -9.40 4.53 -23.35
N LEU A 221 -8.09 4.79 -23.40
CA LEU A 221 -7.50 6.07 -23.05
C LEU A 221 -6.79 6.67 -24.27
N LEU A 222 -6.38 7.92 -24.14
CA LEU A 222 -5.51 8.63 -25.08
C LEU A 222 -4.28 9.16 -24.32
N PRO A 223 -3.44 8.28 -23.74
CA PRO A 223 -2.36 8.69 -22.87
C PRO A 223 -1.35 9.57 -23.60
N GLU A 224 -0.92 10.66 -22.96
CA GLU A 224 0.17 11.49 -23.47
C GLU A 224 1.51 10.75 -23.42
N ARG A 225 1.71 9.92 -22.39
CA ARG A 225 2.90 9.09 -22.23
C ARG A 225 2.85 7.91 -23.21
N GLN A 226 3.81 7.86 -24.13
CA GLN A 226 3.95 6.77 -25.09
C GLN A 226 5.02 5.80 -24.63
N GLU A 227 4.68 4.52 -24.57
CA GLU A 227 5.59 3.45 -24.15
C GLU A 227 6.06 2.61 -25.33
N THR A 228 7.30 2.16 -25.22
CA THR A 228 7.86 1.21 -26.21
C THR A 228 7.57 -0.23 -25.76
N GLY A 229 7.01 -1.02 -26.68
CA GLY A 229 6.72 -2.42 -26.41
C GLY A 229 5.26 -2.74 -26.16
N VAL A 230 5.02 -3.84 -25.47
CA VAL A 230 3.68 -4.36 -25.15
C VAL A 230 3.45 -4.33 -23.64
N PHE A 231 2.24 -4.01 -23.21
CA PHE A 231 1.88 -4.06 -21.77
C PHE A 231 1.94 -5.49 -21.23
N GLN A 232 1.73 -6.48 -22.08
CA GLN A 232 1.88 -7.88 -21.69
C GLN A 232 3.25 -8.19 -21.09
N ALA A 233 4.32 -7.56 -21.56
CA ALA A 233 5.65 -7.74 -20.95
C ALA A 233 5.75 -7.16 -19.55
N VAL A 234 4.99 -6.10 -19.23
CA VAL A 234 4.86 -5.56 -17.87
C VAL A 234 4.13 -6.56 -16.98
N VAL A 235 3.02 -7.14 -17.49
CA VAL A 235 2.26 -8.18 -16.79
C VAL A 235 3.15 -9.40 -16.51
N ASP A 236 3.81 -9.94 -17.54
CA ASP A 236 4.67 -11.12 -17.39
C ASP A 236 5.80 -10.90 -16.35
N THR A 237 6.35 -9.69 -16.32
CA THR A 237 7.38 -9.32 -15.33
C THR A 237 6.80 -9.21 -13.91
N ALA A 238 5.63 -8.59 -13.76
CA ALA A 238 4.99 -8.39 -12.47
C ALA A 238 4.48 -9.70 -11.86
N LEU A 239 4.10 -10.66 -12.68
CA LEU A 239 3.62 -11.96 -12.24
C LEU A 239 4.75 -12.90 -11.78
N GLN A 240 6.00 -12.69 -12.23
CA GLN A 240 7.12 -13.54 -11.83
C GLN A 240 7.33 -13.51 -10.31
N GLY A 241 7.19 -14.67 -9.67
CA GLY A 241 7.34 -14.83 -8.22
C GLY A 241 6.21 -14.22 -7.39
N SER A 242 5.09 -13.88 -8.01
CA SER A 242 3.86 -13.45 -7.33
C SER A 242 2.94 -14.65 -7.04
N ASP A 243 1.93 -14.44 -6.19
CA ASP A 243 0.91 -15.45 -5.88
C ASP A 243 0.00 -15.76 -7.10
N TYR A 244 0.07 -14.92 -8.16
CA TYR A 244 -0.59 -15.18 -9.44
C TYR A 244 0.21 -16.11 -10.35
N ASP A 245 1.49 -16.36 -10.04
CA ASP A 245 2.37 -17.28 -10.78
C ASP A 245 2.05 -18.73 -10.38
N THR A 246 0.76 -19.07 -10.38
CA THR A 246 0.28 -20.42 -10.27
C THR A 246 0.32 -21.07 -11.64
N GLU A 247 1.50 -21.29 -12.23
CA GLU A 247 1.66 -22.49 -13.01
C GLU A 247 1.47 -23.65 -12.02
N GLU A 248 0.26 -24.23 -11.99
CA GLU A 248 0.04 -25.55 -11.42
C GLU A 248 1.09 -26.44 -12.08
N GLU A 249 2.17 -26.74 -11.37
CA GLU A 249 3.12 -27.75 -11.85
C GLU A 249 2.27 -28.99 -12.17
N PRO A 250 2.25 -29.45 -13.44
CA PRO A 250 1.40 -30.55 -13.81
C PRO A 250 1.74 -31.72 -12.89
N ILE A 251 0.73 -32.23 -12.16
CA ILE A 251 0.88 -33.34 -11.23
C ILE A 251 1.61 -34.43 -11.96
N THR A 252 2.86 -34.63 -11.62
CA THR A 252 3.71 -35.61 -12.32
C THR A 252 3.29 -37.03 -11.94
N ALA A 253 3.57 -37.98 -12.78
CA ALA A 253 3.33 -39.41 -12.47
C ALA A 253 4.03 -39.81 -11.15
N THR A 254 5.11 -39.09 -10.75
CA THR A 254 5.83 -39.28 -9.50
C THR A 254 5.01 -38.79 -8.31
N ASP A 255 4.30 -37.65 -8.43
CA ASP A 255 3.46 -37.11 -7.36
C ASP A 255 2.25 -38.00 -7.10
N VAL A 256 1.64 -38.51 -8.16
CA VAL A 256 0.58 -39.54 -8.08
C VAL A 256 1.08 -40.79 -7.36
N LEU A 257 2.31 -41.24 -7.69
CA LEU A 257 2.91 -42.41 -7.05
C LEU A 257 3.16 -42.21 -5.57
N TRP A 258 3.62 -41.00 -5.16
CA TRP A 258 3.82 -40.61 -3.76
C TRP A 258 2.50 -40.50 -3.01
N MET A 259 1.44 -39.94 -3.59
CA MET A 259 0.11 -39.89 -3.00
C MET A 259 -0.49 -41.27 -2.79
N VAL A 260 -0.40 -42.15 -3.79
CA VAL A 260 -0.89 -43.55 -3.69
C VAL A 260 -0.07 -44.34 -2.68
N GLY A 261 1.26 -44.18 -2.69
CA GLY A 261 2.16 -44.82 -1.73
C GLY A 261 1.89 -44.43 -0.27
N SER A 262 1.69 -43.15 -0.01
CA SER A 262 1.36 -42.64 1.34
C SER A 262 0.00 -43.11 1.80
N LEU A 263 -1.01 -43.15 0.94
CA LEU A 263 -2.34 -43.68 1.25
C LEU A 263 -2.29 -45.18 1.60
N ALA A 264 -1.53 -45.97 0.84
CA ALA A 264 -1.33 -47.39 1.09
C ALA A 264 -0.62 -47.65 2.44
N ALA A 265 0.38 -46.83 2.77
CA ALA A 265 1.07 -46.89 4.05
C ALA A 265 0.13 -46.61 5.25
N VAL A 266 -0.71 -45.57 5.13
CA VAL A 266 -1.70 -45.24 6.15
C VAL A 266 -2.72 -46.37 6.35
N ILE A 267 -3.22 -46.93 5.24
CA ILE A 267 -4.15 -48.09 5.28
C ILE A 267 -3.46 -49.30 5.94
N GLY A 268 -2.19 -49.58 5.61
CA GLY A 268 -1.41 -50.67 6.21
C GLY A 268 -1.24 -50.52 7.72
N ILE A 269 -0.96 -49.29 8.19
CA ILE A 269 -0.84 -48.96 9.61
C ILE A 269 -2.19 -49.17 10.33
N VAL A 270 -3.28 -48.66 9.79
CA VAL A 270 -4.63 -48.81 10.37
C VAL A 270 -5.05 -50.26 10.47
N LEU A 271 -4.79 -51.05 9.42
CA LEU A 271 -5.08 -52.48 9.42
C LEU A 271 -4.17 -53.27 10.41
N GLY A 272 -2.91 -52.86 10.53
CA GLY A 272 -1.97 -53.44 11.51
C GLY A 272 -2.41 -53.19 12.96
N ILE A 273 -2.80 -51.96 13.29
CA ILE A 273 -3.33 -51.58 14.61
C ILE A 273 -4.64 -52.33 14.89
N SER A 274 -5.54 -52.44 13.93
CA SER A 274 -6.81 -53.13 14.10
C SER A 274 -6.67 -54.66 14.38
N ARG A 275 -5.58 -55.28 13.89
CA ARG A 275 -5.23 -56.67 14.17
C ARG A 275 -4.62 -56.85 15.56
N LEU A 276 -3.79 -55.87 16.00
CA LEU A 276 -3.19 -55.90 17.36
C LEU A 276 -4.23 -55.68 18.46
N VAL A 277 -5.29 -54.92 18.22
CA VAL A 277 -6.38 -54.69 19.20
C VAL A 277 -7.34 -55.87 19.29
N LYS A 278 -7.34 -56.78 18.30
CA LYS A 278 -8.21 -57.98 18.28
C LYS A 278 -7.52 -59.26 18.74
N ALA A 279 -6.21 -59.23 19.03
CA ALA A 279 -5.44 -60.31 19.64
C ALA A 279 -5.26 -60.09 21.13
#